data_b6749953bd5113ed4b5cc794bc1bcbe1
#
_entry.id   b6749953bd5113ed4b5cc794bc1bcbe1
#
_cell.length_a   1.000
_cell.length_b   1.000
_cell.length_c   1.000
_cell.angle_alpha   90.00
_cell.angle_beta   90.00
_cell.angle_gamma   90.00
#
_symmetry.space_group_name_H-M   'P 1'
#
loop_
_entity.id
_entity.type
_entity.pdbx_description
1 polymer ?
#
loop_
_entity_poly.entity_id
_entity_poly.type
_entity_poly.pdbx_seq_one_letter_code
_entity_poly.pdbx_strand_id
1 'polypeptide(L)'
;QTILSMNKKAQFFPLNDDNPAKTFPFINWLLIIANIVVFVISLSALEQFVNAYGFTPAKFSILTLFTSMFLHGGISHIFGNMWFLYIFGDNVEDKFGRFKYLVFYLLSGIAASVLHFLLNIGSDIQAVGASGAISSILGAYIVLFPKVKVYVTGPFYHVGQVSALFMLGIWFLFQLISGTFSLFGTQSGIAFFAHIGGFVFGVVVGLVYRLFSKSL
;
A
#
# COMPACT_ATOMS: atom_id res chain seq x y z
N GLN A 1 17.15 -1.57 -35.56
CA GLN A 1 16.69 -2.62 -34.61
C GLN A 1 17.55 -2.53 -33.36
N THR A 2 17.22 -1.65 -32.44
CA THR A 2 17.90 -1.57 -31.15
C THR A 2 17.00 -2.29 -30.16
N ILE A 3 17.39 -3.51 -29.83
CA ILE A 3 16.80 -4.30 -28.75
C ILE A 3 17.01 -3.50 -27.47
N LEU A 4 15.95 -2.91 -26.98
CA LEU A 4 15.89 -2.36 -25.62
C LEU A 4 16.19 -3.50 -24.65
N SER A 5 17.44 -3.56 -24.19
CA SER A 5 17.83 -4.39 -23.06
C SER A 5 17.00 -3.89 -21.87
N MET A 6 15.91 -4.57 -21.58
CA MET A 6 15.20 -4.41 -20.32
C MET A 6 16.19 -4.75 -19.20
N ASN A 7 16.76 -3.71 -18.64
CA ASN A 7 17.55 -3.79 -17.45
C ASN A 7 16.62 -4.33 -16.36
N LYS A 8 16.62 -5.64 -16.13
CA LYS A 8 15.88 -6.30 -15.06
C LYS A 8 16.52 -5.83 -13.74
N LYS A 9 16.13 -4.62 -13.32
CA LYS A 9 16.47 -4.11 -12.00
C LYS A 9 16.01 -5.17 -11.01
N ALA A 10 16.93 -5.59 -10.18
CA ALA A 10 16.69 -6.54 -9.10
C ALA A 10 15.63 -5.97 -8.15
N GLN A 11 14.36 -6.25 -8.43
CA GLN A 11 13.27 -5.95 -7.50
C GLN A 11 13.14 -7.16 -6.58
N PHE A 12 13.31 -6.93 -5.29
CA PHE A 12 12.96 -7.92 -4.29
C PHE A 12 11.44 -8.01 -4.22
N PHE A 13 10.89 -9.11 -4.73
CA PHE A 13 9.46 -9.37 -4.64
C PHE A 13 9.19 -10.30 -3.45
N PRO A 14 8.37 -9.89 -2.47
CA PRO A 14 8.08 -10.72 -1.31
C PRO A 14 7.22 -11.91 -1.71
N LEU A 15 7.57 -13.08 -1.20
CA LEU A 15 6.81 -14.32 -1.38
C LEU A 15 5.97 -14.66 -0.17
N ASN A 16 6.56 -14.50 1.02
CA ASN A 16 5.96 -14.80 2.32
C ASN A 16 6.85 -14.23 3.43
N ASP A 17 6.37 -14.20 4.66
CA ASP A 17 7.19 -13.94 5.84
C ASP A 17 7.28 -15.20 6.74
N ASP A 18 8.16 -15.18 7.73
CA ASP A 18 8.32 -16.25 8.72
C ASP A 18 7.55 -15.97 10.03
N ASN A 19 6.50 -15.18 9.97
CA ASN A 19 5.67 -14.76 11.09
C ASN A 19 4.19 -15.14 10.89
N PRO A 20 3.83 -16.43 11.01
CA PRO A 20 2.46 -16.85 10.77
C PRO A 20 1.49 -16.18 11.75
N ALA A 21 0.37 -15.68 11.25
CA ALA A 21 -0.69 -15.14 12.08
C ALA A 21 -1.24 -16.22 13.05
N LYS A 22 -1.51 -15.82 14.28
CA LYS A 22 -2.04 -16.72 15.33
C LYS A 22 -3.54 -16.92 15.22
N THR A 23 -4.24 -15.96 14.63
CA THR A 23 -5.69 -16.00 14.44
C THR A 23 -6.03 -15.90 12.97
N PHE A 24 -7.21 -16.40 12.59
CA PHE A 24 -7.69 -16.23 11.20
C PHE A 24 -7.92 -14.76 10.89
N PRO A 25 -7.26 -14.17 9.87
CA PRO A 25 -7.29 -12.75 9.56
C PRO A 25 -8.56 -12.39 8.77
N PHE A 26 -9.70 -12.37 9.46
CA PHE A 26 -11.03 -12.22 8.86
C PHE A 26 -11.22 -10.89 8.14
N ILE A 27 -10.79 -9.78 8.75
CA ILE A 27 -10.95 -8.45 8.16
C ILE A 27 -10.01 -8.26 6.98
N ASN A 28 -8.79 -8.79 7.07
CA ASN A 28 -7.83 -8.74 5.96
C ASN A 28 -8.38 -9.45 4.72
N TRP A 29 -8.95 -10.66 4.89
CA TRP A 29 -9.63 -11.37 3.80
C TRP A 29 -10.87 -10.62 3.30
N LEU A 30 -11.66 -10.03 4.19
CA LEU A 30 -12.82 -9.22 3.79
C LEU A 30 -12.40 -8.03 2.92
N LEU A 31 -11.32 -7.34 3.28
CA LEU A 31 -10.77 -6.23 2.50
C LEU A 31 -10.24 -6.69 1.13
N ILE A 32 -9.53 -7.81 1.07
CA ILE A 32 -9.07 -8.42 -0.18
C ILE A 32 -10.26 -8.73 -1.09
N ILE A 33 -11.28 -9.42 -0.56
CA ILE A 33 -12.48 -9.80 -1.33
C ILE A 33 -13.23 -8.55 -1.79
N ALA A 34 -13.42 -7.54 -0.92
CA ALA A 34 -14.09 -6.30 -1.28
C ALA A 34 -13.39 -5.58 -2.44
N ASN A 35 -12.05 -5.47 -2.41
CA ASN A 35 -11.28 -4.87 -3.50
C ASN A 35 -11.43 -5.67 -4.81
N ILE A 36 -11.37 -6.99 -4.75
CA ILE A 36 -11.54 -7.87 -5.93
C ILE A 36 -12.96 -7.69 -6.51
N VAL A 37 -13.99 -7.70 -5.66
CA VAL A 37 -15.38 -7.54 -6.11
C VAL A 37 -15.59 -6.17 -6.78
N VAL A 38 -15.12 -5.08 -6.15
CA VAL A 38 -15.21 -3.74 -6.75
C VAL A 38 -14.46 -3.68 -8.08
N PHE A 39 -13.27 -4.29 -8.17
CA PHE A 39 -12.51 -4.34 -9.41
C PHE A 39 -13.27 -5.09 -10.52
N VAL A 40 -13.81 -6.28 -10.22
CA VAL A 40 -14.59 -7.07 -11.19
C VAL A 40 -15.82 -6.29 -11.69
N ILE A 41 -16.54 -5.63 -10.79
CA ILE A 41 -17.69 -4.79 -11.15
C ILE A 41 -17.25 -3.63 -12.05
N SER A 42 -16.10 -3.00 -11.75
CA SER A 42 -15.61 -1.86 -12.53
C SER A 42 -15.05 -2.22 -13.91
N LEU A 43 -14.71 -3.48 -14.18
CA LEU A 43 -14.07 -3.90 -15.44
C LEU A 43 -14.89 -3.56 -16.69
N SER A 44 -16.22 -3.59 -16.61
CA SER A 44 -17.10 -3.30 -17.74
C SER A 44 -17.07 -1.83 -18.18
N ALA A 45 -16.68 -0.91 -17.29
CA ALA A 45 -16.65 0.52 -17.52
C ALA A 45 -15.55 1.19 -16.65
N LEU A 46 -14.34 0.64 -16.68
CA LEU A 46 -13.25 0.99 -15.75
C LEU A 46 -12.96 2.49 -15.73
N GLU A 47 -12.84 3.12 -16.87
CA GLU A 47 -12.59 4.55 -16.98
C GLU A 47 -13.71 5.38 -16.37
N GLN A 48 -14.97 4.99 -16.57
CA GLN A 48 -16.11 5.69 -15.96
C GLN A 48 -16.12 5.56 -14.43
N PHE A 49 -15.83 4.37 -13.91
CA PHE A 49 -15.70 4.16 -12.46
C PHE A 49 -14.55 4.98 -11.87
N VAL A 50 -13.39 5.00 -12.52
CA VAL A 50 -12.24 5.78 -12.07
C VAL A 50 -12.60 7.28 -12.10
N ASN A 51 -13.24 7.78 -13.15
CA ASN A 51 -13.64 9.18 -13.24
C ASN A 51 -14.69 9.59 -12.21
N ALA A 52 -15.64 8.70 -11.86
CA ALA A 52 -16.70 9.00 -10.91
C ALA A 52 -16.27 8.85 -9.44
N TYR A 53 -15.42 7.89 -9.12
CA TYR A 53 -15.13 7.49 -7.75
C TYR A 53 -13.64 7.55 -7.39
N GLY A 54 -12.74 7.83 -8.34
CA GLY A 54 -11.32 8.07 -8.10
C GLY A 54 -11.11 9.43 -7.45
N PHE A 55 -10.07 9.56 -6.65
CA PHE A 55 -9.74 10.81 -5.98
C PHE A 55 -8.95 11.73 -6.91
N THR A 56 -9.49 12.91 -7.19
CA THR A 56 -8.85 13.95 -8.02
C THR A 56 -8.58 15.18 -7.15
N PRO A 57 -7.32 15.59 -6.93
CA PRO A 57 -7.00 16.75 -6.10
C PRO A 57 -7.69 18.04 -6.51
N ALA A 58 -7.80 18.31 -7.83
CA ALA A 58 -8.51 19.49 -8.34
C ALA A 58 -10.03 19.47 -8.07
N LYS A 59 -10.60 18.29 -7.80
CA LYS A 59 -12.03 18.08 -7.56
C LYS A 59 -12.24 17.39 -6.22
N PHE A 60 -11.76 18.04 -5.15
CA PHE A 60 -11.80 17.46 -3.81
C PHE A 60 -13.20 17.00 -3.40
N SER A 61 -13.31 15.76 -2.95
CA SER A 61 -14.55 15.19 -2.41
C SER A 61 -14.23 14.19 -1.31
N ILE A 62 -14.93 14.31 -0.17
CA ILE A 62 -14.80 13.36 0.94
C ILE A 62 -15.20 11.95 0.51
N LEU A 63 -16.20 11.83 -0.36
CA LEU A 63 -16.63 10.53 -0.89
C LEU A 63 -15.49 9.85 -1.65
N THR A 64 -14.81 10.59 -2.54
CA THR A 64 -13.74 10.03 -3.37
C THR A 64 -12.45 9.73 -2.59
N LEU A 65 -12.21 10.41 -1.46
CA LEU A 65 -11.15 10.00 -0.53
C LEU A 65 -11.32 8.56 -0.05
N PHE A 66 -12.56 8.12 0.13
CA PHE A 66 -12.89 6.78 0.61
C PHE A 66 -13.04 5.78 -0.54
N THR A 67 -13.81 6.12 -1.58
CA THR A 67 -14.12 5.18 -2.67
C THR A 67 -12.90 4.84 -3.51
N SER A 68 -11.98 5.79 -3.70
CA SER A 68 -10.74 5.58 -4.46
C SER A 68 -9.87 4.45 -3.90
N MET A 69 -9.96 4.17 -2.58
CA MET A 69 -9.21 3.11 -1.93
C MET A 69 -9.57 1.70 -2.43
N PHE A 70 -10.75 1.53 -3.03
CA PHE A 70 -11.24 0.24 -3.51
C PHE A 70 -11.18 0.10 -5.03
N LEU A 71 -10.83 1.17 -5.74
CA LEU A 71 -10.69 1.15 -7.20
C LEU A 71 -9.25 0.78 -7.59
N HIS A 72 -9.11 0.13 -8.74
CA HIS A 72 -7.80 -0.23 -9.28
C HIS A 72 -7.75 0.00 -10.79
N GLY A 73 -6.64 0.59 -11.26
CA GLY A 73 -6.46 0.95 -12.67
C GLY A 73 -6.10 -0.20 -13.61
N GLY A 74 -6.02 -1.45 -13.11
CA GLY A 74 -5.70 -2.62 -13.95
C GLY A 74 -5.30 -3.85 -13.15
N ILE A 75 -5.17 -4.99 -13.85
CA ILE A 75 -4.91 -6.32 -13.23
C ILE A 75 -3.62 -6.35 -12.43
N SER A 76 -2.52 -5.82 -12.97
CA SER A 76 -1.24 -5.80 -12.25
C SER A 76 -1.30 -4.93 -10.98
N HIS A 77 -2.10 -3.85 -11.02
CA HIS A 77 -2.28 -2.94 -9.90
C HIS A 77 -3.04 -3.64 -8.75
N ILE A 78 -4.19 -4.26 -9.04
CA ILE A 78 -4.93 -4.99 -7.99
C ILE A 78 -4.13 -6.19 -7.50
N PHE A 79 -3.48 -6.95 -8.38
CA PHE A 79 -2.67 -8.10 -7.98
C PHE A 79 -1.58 -7.68 -6.98
N GLY A 80 -0.81 -6.64 -7.29
CA GLY A 80 0.23 -6.14 -6.39
C GLY A 80 -0.33 -5.71 -5.04
N ASN A 81 -1.43 -4.94 -5.03
CA ASN A 81 -2.08 -4.51 -3.80
C ASN A 81 -2.56 -5.69 -2.94
N MET A 82 -3.30 -6.63 -3.53
CA MET A 82 -3.83 -7.78 -2.79
C MET A 82 -2.71 -8.71 -2.30
N TRP A 83 -1.63 -8.83 -3.07
CA TRP A 83 -0.48 -9.62 -2.68
C TRP A 83 0.22 -9.07 -1.44
N PHE A 84 0.48 -7.77 -1.39
CA PHE A 84 1.08 -7.14 -0.21
C PHE A 84 0.13 -7.14 0.99
N LEU A 85 -1.17 -6.93 0.74
CA LEU A 85 -2.19 -7.01 1.80
C LEU A 85 -2.28 -8.43 2.37
N TYR A 86 -2.17 -9.45 1.53
CA TYR A 86 -2.17 -10.85 1.95
C TYR A 86 -0.96 -11.19 2.84
N ILE A 87 0.27 -10.77 2.44
CA ILE A 87 1.50 -11.14 3.16
C ILE A 87 1.64 -10.40 4.51
N PHE A 88 1.25 -9.12 4.56
CA PHE A 88 1.58 -8.26 5.71
C PHE A 88 0.36 -7.87 6.55
N GLY A 89 -0.83 -7.96 5.98
CA GLY A 89 -2.06 -7.50 6.64
C GLY A 89 -2.52 -8.40 7.77
N ASP A 90 -2.37 -9.70 7.63
CA ASP A 90 -2.78 -10.71 8.61
C ASP A 90 -2.06 -10.53 9.96
N ASN A 91 -0.77 -10.27 9.93
CA ASN A 91 0.05 -10.04 11.12
C ASN A 91 -0.33 -8.75 11.86
N VAL A 92 -0.66 -7.69 11.10
CA VAL A 92 -1.10 -6.42 11.70
C VAL A 92 -2.50 -6.56 12.26
N GLU A 93 -3.41 -7.30 11.59
CA GLU A 93 -4.72 -7.63 12.14
C GLU A 93 -4.59 -8.42 13.43
N ASP A 94 -3.72 -9.43 13.47
CA ASP A 94 -3.48 -10.27 14.65
C ASP A 94 -3.01 -9.44 15.86
N LYS A 95 -2.19 -8.40 15.61
CA LYS A 95 -1.73 -7.48 16.67
C LYS A 95 -2.77 -6.48 17.12
N PHE A 96 -3.48 -5.84 16.20
CA PHE A 96 -4.43 -4.79 16.53
C PHE A 96 -5.80 -5.34 16.96
N GLY A 97 -6.13 -6.57 16.53
CA GLY A 97 -7.47 -7.14 16.59
C GLY A 97 -8.38 -6.58 15.50
N ARG A 98 -9.40 -7.34 15.14
CA ARG A 98 -10.26 -7.13 13.96
C ARG A 98 -10.81 -5.72 13.81
N PHE A 99 -11.46 -5.21 14.87
CA PHE A 99 -12.10 -3.90 14.80
C PHE A 99 -11.09 -2.75 14.63
N LYS A 100 -10.03 -2.76 15.44
CA LYS A 100 -8.99 -1.71 15.35
C LYS A 100 -8.25 -1.77 14.03
N TYR A 101 -8.03 -2.96 13.48
CA TYR A 101 -7.42 -3.13 12.16
C TYR A 101 -8.27 -2.54 11.04
N LEU A 102 -9.58 -2.78 11.04
CA LEU A 102 -10.50 -2.17 10.06
C LEU A 102 -10.45 -0.64 10.15
N VAL A 103 -10.60 -0.09 11.35
CA VAL A 103 -10.54 1.37 11.57
C VAL A 103 -9.17 1.93 11.12
N PHE A 104 -8.09 1.25 11.48
CA PHE A 104 -6.74 1.62 11.06
C PHE A 104 -6.62 1.64 9.53
N TYR A 105 -7.06 0.61 8.83
CA TYR A 105 -7.02 0.53 7.36
C TYR A 105 -7.76 1.71 6.71
N LEU A 106 -8.98 2.00 7.16
CA LEU A 106 -9.80 3.08 6.59
C LEU A 106 -9.19 4.46 6.86
N LEU A 107 -8.77 4.74 8.09
CA LEU A 107 -8.11 6.00 8.44
C LEU A 107 -6.78 6.17 7.72
N SER A 108 -6.06 5.08 7.50
CA SER A 108 -4.80 5.08 6.75
C SER A 108 -4.97 5.52 5.31
N GLY A 109 -5.99 5.02 4.62
CA GLY A 109 -6.26 5.43 3.25
C GLY A 109 -6.66 6.90 3.15
N ILE A 110 -7.44 7.39 4.11
CA ILE A 110 -7.78 8.82 4.20
C ILE A 110 -6.51 9.65 4.43
N ALA A 111 -5.66 9.29 5.40
CA ALA A 111 -4.42 10.00 5.69
C ALA A 111 -3.47 10.04 4.48
N ALA A 112 -3.36 8.92 3.77
CA ALA A 112 -2.59 8.81 2.53
C ALA A 112 -3.12 9.75 1.44
N SER A 113 -4.43 9.77 1.23
CA SER A 113 -5.09 10.64 0.24
C SER A 113 -4.98 12.12 0.61
N VAL A 114 -5.03 12.45 1.91
CA VAL A 114 -4.83 13.84 2.39
C VAL A 114 -3.42 14.33 2.08
N LEU A 115 -2.37 13.54 2.35
CA LEU A 115 -1.01 13.95 2.00
C LEU A 115 -0.83 14.09 0.48
N HIS A 116 -1.40 13.15 -0.29
CA HIS A 116 -1.38 13.26 -1.74
C HIS A 116 -2.06 14.54 -2.21
N PHE A 117 -3.22 14.90 -1.65
CA PHE A 117 -3.92 16.15 -1.93
C PHE A 117 -3.05 17.38 -1.66
N LEU A 118 -2.46 17.46 -0.45
CA LEU A 118 -1.68 18.63 -0.02
C LEU A 118 -0.48 18.93 -0.92
N LEU A 119 0.12 17.88 -1.50
CA LEU A 119 1.28 18.00 -2.38
C LEU A 119 0.93 18.05 -3.88
N ASN A 120 -0.37 17.92 -4.23
CA ASN A 120 -0.84 17.94 -5.60
C ASN A 120 -2.11 18.82 -5.76
N ILE A 121 -2.25 19.88 -4.97
CA ILE A 121 -3.40 20.78 -5.03
C ILE A 121 -3.58 21.31 -6.47
N GLY A 122 -4.80 21.19 -6.99
CA GLY A 122 -5.13 21.61 -8.35
C GLY A 122 -4.73 20.62 -9.45
N SER A 123 -4.16 19.47 -9.12
CA SER A 123 -3.85 18.42 -10.10
C SER A 123 -5.10 17.68 -10.54
N ASP A 124 -5.25 17.46 -11.86
CA ASP A 124 -6.30 16.61 -12.44
C ASP A 124 -5.90 15.12 -12.47
N ILE A 125 -4.71 14.76 -12.00
CA ILE A 125 -4.25 13.36 -11.97
C ILE A 125 -5.00 12.61 -10.89
N GLN A 126 -5.73 11.57 -11.30
CA GLN A 126 -6.53 10.76 -10.39
C GLN A 126 -5.67 9.76 -9.63
N ALA A 127 -5.94 9.63 -8.33
CA ALA A 127 -5.39 8.59 -7.48
C ALA A 127 -6.45 7.53 -7.20
N VAL A 128 -6.10 6.28 -7.43
CA VAL A 128 -6.91 5.09 -7.12
C VAL A 128 -6.03 3.99 -6.56
N GLY A 129 -6.57 3.14 -5.72
CA GLY A 129 -5.91 1.95 -5.19
C GLY A 129 -5.88 1.88 -3.66
N ALA A 130 -5.85 0.67 -3.16
CA ALA A 130 -5.67 0.37 -1.74
C ALA A 130 -4.26 0.71 -1.21
N SER A 131 -3.34 1.06 -2.11
CA SER A 131 -1.90 1.12 -1.84
C SER A 131 -1.51 2.13 -0.76
N GLY A 132 -2.25 3.23 -0.59
CA GLY A 132 -2.05 4.18 0.51
C GLY A 132 -2.31 3.54 1.88
N ALA A 133 -3.43 2.82 2.03
CA ALA A 133 -3.74 2.08 3.25
C ALA A 133 -2.77 0.90 3.47
N ILE A 134 -2.42 0.18 2.41
CA ILE A 134 -1.43 -0.91 2.46
C ILE A 134 -0.06 -0.38 2.89
N SER A 135 0.35 0.78 2.39
CA SER A 135 1.59 1.44 2.83
C SER A 135 1.61 1.70 4.34
N SER A 136 0.46 2.03 4.94
CA SER A 136 0.34 2.15 6.41
C SER A 136 0.50 0.81 7.11
N ILE A 137 -0.05 -0.26 6.54
CA ILE A 137 0.16 -1.62 7.07
C ILE A 137 1.66 -1.93 7.05
N LEU A 138 2.38 -1.63 5.96
CA LEU A 138 3.82 -1.84 5.87
C LEU A 138 4.60 -0.99 6.88
N GLY A 139 4.18 0.27 7.08
CA GLY A 139 4.75 1.16 8.10
C GLY A 139 4.54 0.66 9.53
N ALA A 140 3.35 0.17 9.86
CA ALA A 140 3.07 -0.47 11.14
C ALA A 140 3.86 -1.78 11.29
N TYR A 141 3.94 -2.58 10.21
CA TYR A 141 4.65 -3.86 10.19
C TYR A 141 6.12 -3.72 10.55
N ILE A 142 6.87 -2.77 9.97
CA ILE A 142 8.29 -2.61 10.29
C ILE A 142 8.54 -2.19 11.74
N VAL A 143 7.59 -1.51 12.35
CA VAL A 143 7.67 -1.12 13.78
C VAL A 143 7.36 -2.30 14.68
N LEU A 144 6.33 -3.09 14.33
CA LEU A 144 5.87 -4.23 15.14
C LEU A 144 6.78 -5.45 15.00
N PHE A 145 7.30 -5.68 13.79
CA PHE A 145 8.02 -6.90 13.40
C PHE A 145 9.37 -6.64 12.69
N PRO A 146 10.25 -5.76 13.21
CA PRO A 146 11.45 -5.31 12.47
C PRO A 146 12.44 -6.42 12.13
N LYS A 147 12.44 -7.52 12.89
CA LYS A 147 13.41 -8.63 12.78
C LYS A 147 12.85 -9.84 12.02
N VAL A 148 11.55 -9.86 11.74
CA VAL A 148 10.90 -10.92 10.98
C VAL A 148 11.58 -11.04 9.61
N LYS A 149 11.79 -12.28 9.16
CA LYS A 149 12.37 -12.55 7.86
C LYS A 149 11.27 -12.61 6.81
N VAL A 150 11.53 -11.95 5.69
CA VAL A 150 10.68 -12.01 4.50
C VAL A 150 11.42 -12.80 3.44
N TYR A 151 10.78 -13.82 2.90
CA TYR A 151 11.29 -14.55 1.74
C TYR A 151 11.05 -13.71 0.49
N VAL A 152 12.12 -13.47 -0.26
CA VAL A 152 12.08 -12.63 -1.45
C VAL A 152 12.69 -13.35 -2.64
N THR A 153 12.15 -13.09 -3.83
CA THR A 153 12.87 -13.44 -5.06
C THR A 153 13.85 -12.33 -5.37
N GLY A 154 15.10 -12.72 -5.59
CA GLY A 154 16.17 -11.86 -6.10
C GLY A 154 16.41 -12.05 -7.61
N PRO A 155 17.48 -11.42 -8.14
CA PRO A 155 17.92 -11.66 -9.50
C PRO A 155 18.12 -13.17 -9.75
N PHE A 156 17.79 -13.62 -10.95
CA PHE A 156 17.89 -15.04 -11.37
C PHE A 156 16.98 -16.00 -10.59
N TYR A 157 15.85 -15.51 -10.01
CA TYR A 157 14.89 -16.32 -9.26
C TYR A 157 15.44 -17.00 -7.99
N HIS A 158 16.59 -16.56 -7.49
CA HIS A 158 17.08 -17.04 -6.21
C HIS A 158 16.16 -16.54 -5.09
N VAL A 159 15.65 -17.46 -4.29
CA VAL A 159 14.90 -17.15 -3.08
C VAL A 159 15.88 -16.87 -1.96
N GLY A 160 15.81 -15.68 -1.38
CA GLY A 160 16.60 -15.28 -0.23
C GLY A 160 15.73 -14.85 0.94
N GLN A 161 16.33 -14.62 2.08
CA GLN A 161 15.68 -14.05 3.26
C GLN A 161 16.31 -12.72 3.61
N VAL A 162 15.46 -11.71 3.80
CA VAL A 162 15.87 -10.39 4.29
C VAL A 162 15.01 -9.98 5.46
N SER A 163 15.46 -9.10 6.33
CA SER A 163 14.58 -8.58 7.39
C SER A 163 13.49 -7.70 6.80
N ALA A 164 12.30 -7.72 7.41
CA ALA A 164 11.20 -6.84 7.02
C ALA A 164 11.63 -5.36 7.06
N LEU A 165 12.39 -4.96 8.08
CA LEU A 165 12.93 -3.60 8.18
C LEU A 165 13.77 -3.22 6.94
N PHE A 166 14.65 -4.11 6.48
CA PHE A 166 15.49 -3.84 5.31
C PHE A 166 14.63 -3.75 4.03
N MET A 167 13.80 -4.75 3.77
CA MET A 167 13.01 -4.81 2.54
C MET A 167 12.02 -3.63 2.42
N LEU A 168 11.24 -3.40 3.47
CA LEU A 168 10.23 -2.34 3.47
C LEU A 168 10.87 -0.95 3.59
N GLY A 169 12.02 -0.85 4.26
CA GLY A 169 12.82 0.39 4.31
C GLY A 169 13.36 0.78 2.94
N ILE A 170 13.91 -0.17 2.18
CA ILE A 170 14.34 0.06 0.79
C ILE A 170 13.15 0.43 -0.10
N TRP A 171 12.02 -0.29 0.04
CA TRP A 171 10.80 0.03 -0.69
C TRP A 171 10.35 1.48 -0.40
N PHE A 172 10.34 1.90 0.86
CA PHE A 172 9.98 3.26 1.26
C PHE A 172 10.96 4.30 0.71
N LEU A 173 12.26 4.01 0.74
CA LEU A 173 13.27 4.90 0.14
C LEU A 173 13.01 5.11 -1.35
N PHE A 174 12.62 4.06 -2.09
CA PHE A 174 12.23 4.21 -3.49
C PHE A 174 10.98 5.09 -3.66
N GLN A 175 10.00 5.01 -2.75
CA GLN A 175 8.84 5.91 -2.79
C GLN A 175 9.26 7.37 -2.60
N LEU A 176 10.17 7.65 -1.65
CA LEU A 176 10.69 9.01 -1.40
C LEU A 176 11.42 9.57 -2.63
N ILE A 177 12.35 8.78 -3.18
CA ILE A 177 13.13 9.19 -4.36
C ILE A 177 12.19 9.44 -5.55
N SER A 178 11.31 8.49 -5.86
CA SER A 178 10.39 8.59 -6.99
C SER A 178 9.38 9.72 -6.81
N GLY A 179 8.86 9.92 -5.60
CA GLY A 179 7.98 11.04 -5.26
C GLY A 179 8.67 12.38 -5.45
N THR A 180 9.93 12.51 -5.03
CA THR A 180 10.72 13.72 -5.25
C THR A 180 10.87 14.00 -6.74
N PHE A 181 11.24 13.01 -7.55
CA PHE A 181 11.36 13.19 -9.00
C PHE A 181 10.02 13.54 -9.67
N SER A 182 8.90 13.04 -9.16
CA SER A 182 7.58 13.37 -9.71
C SER A 182 7.22 14.86 -9.57
N LEU A 183 7.77 15.57 -8.59
CA LEU A 183 7.62 17.03 -8.44
C LEU A 183 8.30 17.81 -9.57
N PHE A 184 9.28 17.22 -10.25
CA PHE A 184 10.00 17.82 -11.37
C PHE A 184 9.45 17.41 -12.75
N GLY A 185 8.20 16.92 -12.80
CA GLY A 185 7.48 16.67 -14.06
C GLY A 185 7.61 15.26 -14.63
N THR A 186 8.23 14.30 -13.93
CA THR A 186 8.22 12.89 -14.33
C THR A 186 6.89 12.24 -13.93
N GLN A 187 5.91 12.27 -14.83
CA GLN A 187 4.60 11.64 -14.57
C GLN A 187 4.71 10.12 -14.73
N SER A 188 4.54 9.39 -13.65
CA SER A 188 4.61 7.91 -13.66
C SER A 188 3.24 7.23 -13.50
N GLY A 189 2.17 7.99 -13.29
CA GLY A 189 0.85 7.45 -12.95
C GLY A 189 0.75 6.80 -11.56
N ILE A 190 1.79 6.93 -10.71
CA ILE A 190 1.83 6.39 -9.35
C ILE A 190 1.70 7.53 -8.35
N ALA A 191 0.78 7.40 -7.40
CA ALA A 191 0.57 8.37 -6.33
C ALA A 191 1.59 8.18 -5.18
N PHE A 192 2.87 8.45 -5.44
CA PHE A 192 3.96 8.25 -4.47
C PHE A 192 3.70 8.93 -3.12
N PHE A 193 3.11 10.12 -3.12
CA PHE A 193 2.83 10.84 -1.88
C PHE A 193 1.72 10.20 -1.05
N ALA A 194 0.77 9.48 -1.69
CA ALA A 194 -0.16 8.64 -0.95
C ALA A 194 0.57 7.48 -0.25
N HIS A 195 1.55 6.85 -0.93
CA HIS A 195 2.35 5.79 -0.32
C HIS A 195 3.19 6.31 0.84
N ILE A 196 3.86 7.45 0.67
CA ILE A 196 4.68 8.08 1.71
C ILE A 196 3.81 8.45 2.92
N GLY A 197 2.67 9.12 2.69
CA GLY A 197 1.73 9.50 3.75
C GLY A 197 1.18 8.32 4.51
N GLY A 198 0.75 7.28 3.78
CA GLY A 198 0.30 6.04 4.36
C GLY A 198 1.37 5.41 5.23
N PHE A 199 2.58 5.21 4.70
CA PHE A 199 3.67 4.57 5.42
C PHE A 199 4.03 5.31 6.72
N VAL A 200 4.19 6.64 6.67
CA VAL A 200 4.48 7.47 7.85
C VAL A 200 3.36 7.36 8.88
N PHE A 201 2.10 7.43 8.44
CA PHE A 201 0.95 7.23 9.34
C PHE A 201 1.01 5.87 10.03
N GLY A 202 1.31 4.80 9.28
CA GLY A 202 1.47 3.45 9.82
C GLY A 202 2.59 3.32 10.84
N VAL A 203 3.75 3.94 10.57
CA VAL A 203 4.86 3.99 11.52
C VAL A 203 4.43 4.67 12.83
N VAL A 204 3.75 5.81 12.75
CA VAL A 204 3.27 6.54 13.93
C VAL A 204 2.29 5.68 14.74
N VAL A 205 1.28 5.09 14.08
CA VAL A 205 0.31 4.22 14.77
C VAL A 205 0.98 2.99 15.38
N GLY A 206 1.92 2.36 14.67
CA GLY A 206 2.70 1.23 15.19
C GLY A 206 3.53 1.59 16.42
N LEU A 207 4.16 2.77 16.44
CA LEU A 207 4.92 3.28 17.60
C LEU A 207 4.00 3.53 18.80
N VAL A 208 2.88 4.21 18.57
CA VAL A 208 1.86 4.46 19.60
C VAL A 208 1.36 3.14 20.18
N TYR A 209 1.00 2.18 19.31
CA TYR A 209 0.59 0.86 19.78
C TYR A 209 1.64 0.18 20.66
N ARG A 210 2.92 0.21 20.27
CA ARG A 210 4.01 -0.38 21.08
C ARG A 210 4.19 0.28 22.43
N LEU A 211 4.01 1.59 22.52
CA LEU A 211 4.11 2.32 23.79
C LEU A 211 3.03 1.86 24.76
N PHE A 212 1.77 1.77 24.30
CA PHE A 212 0.66 1.38 25.17
C PHE A 212 0.58 -0.13 25.42
N SER A 213 1.04 -1.00 24.51
CA SER A 213 1.03 -2.45 24.73
C SER A 213 2.14 -2.95 25.67
N LYS A 214 3.15 -2.15 25.95
CA LYS A 214 4.19 -2.47 26.97
C LYS A 214 3.77 -2.12 28.39
N SER A 215 2.70 -1.36 28.56
CA SER A 215 2.17 -0.93 29.85
C SER A 215 1.01 -1.80 30.36
N LEU A 216 0.64 -2.84 29.62
CA LEU A 216 -0.31 -3.89 30.00
C LEU A 216 0.39 -5.24 30.17
#